data_e8a2eb7aab527e712c745dffb15fd255
#
_entry.id   e8a2eb7aab527e712c745dffb15fd255
#
_cell.length_a   1.000
_cell.length_b   1.000
_cell.length_c   1.000
_cell.angle_alpha   90.00
_cell.angle_beta   90.00
_cell.angle_gamma   90.00
#
_symmetry.space_group_name_H-M   'P 1'
#
loop_
_entity.id
_entity.type
_entity.pdbx_description
1 polymer ?
#
loop_
_entity_poly.entity_id
_entity_poly.type
_entity_poly.pdbx_seq_one_letter_code
_entity_poly.pdbx_strand_id
1 'polypeptide(L)'
;MASVIFAYTALESFANEEIPDEFSHPVEKNKCTEVYGKTQIERFLSLGVKLGDILPVVFDLASPKGTKAWEDYSALESLRHSIIHMKQVDREHVSYSSQSVWSRLIDDPVPYSVATAKSMIDYFYDSRSLKPHWYEDFPF
;
A
#
# COMPACT_ATOMS: atom_id res chain seq x y z
N MET A 1 11.47 6.66 9.63
CA MET A 1 11.56 5.24 9.15
C MET A 1 10.41 4.38 9.66
N ALA A 2 10.23 4.22 10.97
CA ALA A 2 9.20 3.34 11.53
C ALA A 2 7.78 3.65 11.00
N SER A 3 7.40 4.91 10.92
CA SER A 3 6.08 5.32 10.43
C SER A 3 5.82 4.90 8.98
N VAL A 4 6.82 4.96 8.11
CA VAL A 4 6.72 4.50 6.71
C VAL A 4 6.48 2.99 6.67
N ILE A 5 7.23 2.22 7.43
CA ILE A 5 7.07 0.77 7.51
C ILE A 5 5.70 0.40 8.07
N PHE A 6 5.27 1.04 9.16
CA PHE A 6 3.97 0.76 9.77
C PHE A 6 2.80 1.17 8.89
N ALA A 7 2.87 2.33 8.22
CA ALA A 7 1.83 2.76 7.30
C ALA A 7 1.66 1.79 6.11
N TYR A 8 2.78 1.35 5.55
CA TYR A 8 2.75 0.34 4.48
C TYR A 8 2.19 -1.01 4.97
N THR A 9 2.64 -1.47 6.14
CA THR A 9 2.16 -2.72 6.75
C THR A 9 0.65 -2.64 7.08
N ALA A 10 0.17 -1.50 7.55
CA ALA A 10 -1.25 -1.29 7.80
C ALA A 10 -2.09 -1.41 6.52
N LEU A 11 -1.62 -0.83 5.41
CA LEU A 11 -2.28 -1.00 4.10
C LEU A 11 -2.27 -2.46 3.63
N GLU A 12 -1.18 -3.16 3.85
CA GLU A 12 -1.08 -4.57 3.47
C GLU A 12 -2.05 -5.44 4.29
N SER A 13 -2.12 -5.21 5.60
CA SER A 13 -3.07 -5.88 6.49
C SER A 13 -4.51 -5.56 6.08
N PHE A 14 -4.81 -4.29 5.83
CA PHE A 14 -6.12 -3.86 5.34
C PHE A 14 -6.51 -4.58 4.04
N ALA A 15 -5.63 -4.58 3.05
CA ALA A 15 -5.91 -5.21 1.77
C ALA A 15 -6.15 -6.72 1.91
N ASN A 16 -5.34 -7.41 2.72
CA ASN A 16 -5.49 -8.84 2.95
C ASN A 16 -6.79 -9.17 3.70
N GLU A 17 -7.17 -8.37 4.68
CA GLU A 17 -8.39 -8.57 5.47
C GLU A 17 -9.66 -8.38 4.63
N GLU A 18 -9.67 -7.39 3.73
CA GLU A 18 -10.84 -7.07 2.92
C GLU A 18 -11.10 -8.03 1.76
N ILE A 19 -10.13 -8.85 1.38
CA ILE A 19 -10.32 -9.88 0.35
C ILE A 19 -11.12 -11.04 0.94
N PRO A 20 -12.32 -11.37 0.40
CA PRO A 20 -13.12 -12.49 0.89
C PRO A 20 -12.40 -13.84 0.75
N ASP A 21 -12.70 -14.79 1.64
CA ASP A 21 -12.08 -16.13 1.64
C ASP A 21 -12.32 -16.89 0.33
N GLU A 22 -13.48 -16.69 -0.28
CA GLU A 22 -13.90 -17.33 -1.53
C GLU A 22 -13.44 -16.58 -2.79
N PHE A 23 -12.78 -15.43 -2.65
CA PHE A 23 -12.33 -14.63 -3.78
C PHE A 23 -11.25 -15.35 -4.58
N SER A 24 -11.31 -15.22 -5.90
CA SER A 24 -10.30 -15.74 -6.81
C SER A 24 -9.89 -14.68 -7.84
N HIS A 25 -8.63 -14.68 -8.21
CA HIS A 25 -8.05 -13.72 -9.14
C HIS A 25 -7.24 -14.44 -10.22
N PRO A 26 -7.51 -14.22 -11.51
CA PRO A 26 -6.72 -14.79 -12.59
C PRO A 26 -5.36 -14.09 -12.70
N VAL A 27 -4.30 -14.88 -12.84
CA VAL A 27 -2.94 -14.40 -13.05
C VAL A 27 -2.43 -14.96 -14.37
N GLU A 28 -2.17 -14.08 -15.32
CA GLU A 28 -1.63 -14.42 -16.62
C GLU A 28 -0.16 -14.86 -16.50
N LYS A 29 0.15 -16.02 -17.06
CA LYS A 29 1.51 -16.56 -17.19
C LYS A 29 1.83 -16.81 -18.65
N ASN A 30 3.11 -16.96 -18.99
CA ASN A 30 3.57 -17.13 -20.38
C ASN A 30 2.90 -18.27 -21.16
N LYS A 31 2.43 -19.32 -20.47
CA LYS A 31 1.84 -20.52 -21.10
C LYS A 31 0.44 -20.87 -20.61
N CYS A 32 -0.06 -20.22 -19.57
CA CYS A 32 -1.35 -20.50 -18.97
C CYS A 32 -1.84 -19.35 -18.11
N THR A 33 -3.14 -19.36 -17.79
CA THR A 33 -3.72 -18.51 -16.76
C THR A 33 -3.88 -19.34 -15.49
N GLU A 34 -3.28 -18.89 -14.38
CA GLU A 34 -3.48 -19.48 -13.06
C GLU A 34 -4.55 -18.70 -12.31
N VAL A 35 -5.34 -19.38 -11.49
CA VAL A 35 -6.34 -18.76 -10.63
C VAL A 35 -5.85 -18.81 -9.18
N TYR A 36 -5.64 -17.63 -8.59
CA TYR A 36 -5.19 -17.49 -7.20
C TYR A 36 -6.38 -17.34 -6.27
N GLY A 37 -6.46 -18.19 -5.26
CA GLY A 37 -7.33 -18.01 -4.11
C GLY A 37 -6.73 -17.03 -3.09
N LYS A 38 -7.47 -16.72 -2.01
CA LYS A 38 -7.05 -15.72 -1.00
C LYS A 38 -5.63 -15.94 -0.47
N THR A 39 -5.29 -17.17 -0.06
CA THR A 39 -3.96 -17.49 0.49
C THR A 39 -2.84 -17.20 -0.50
N GLN A 40 -3.05 -17.50 -1.77
CA GLN A 40 -2.06 -17.24 -2.83
C GLN A 40 -1.95 -15.75 -3.14
N ILE A 41 -3.07 -15.04 -3.15
CA ILE A 41 -3.10 -13.58 -3.31
C ILE A 41 -2.31 -12.90 -2.19
N GLU A 42 -2.57 -13.26 -0.94
CA GLU A 42 -1.87 -12.70 0.22
C GLU A 42 -0.35 -12.92 0.12
N ARG A 43 0.05 -14.11 -0.30
CA ARG A 43 1.44 -14.54 -0.32
C ARG A 43 2.24 -14.06 -1.52
N PHE A 44 1.65 -14.05 -2.71
CA PHE A 44 2.37 -13.89 -3.96
C PHE A 44 2.11 -12.59 -4.71
N LEU A 45 1.01 -11.89 -4.44
CA LEU A 45 0.69 -10.65 -5.12
C LEU A 45 1.16 -9.43 -4.31
N SER A 46 1.64 -8.42 -5.05
CA SER A 46 2.07 -7.16 -4.44
C SER A 46 0.90 -6.36 -3.88
N LEU A 47 1.17 -5.47 -2.93
CA LEU A 47 0.18 -4.55 -2.40
C LEU A 47 -0.41 -3.66 -3.51
N GLY A 48 0.39 -3.23 -4.48
CA GLY A 48 -0.09 -2.45 -5.62
C GLY A 48 -1.16 -3.18 -6.44
N VAL A 49 -0.99 -4.48 -6.69
CA VAL A 49 -2.00 -5.31 -7.36
C VAL A 49 -3.26 -5.46 -6.49
N LYS A 50 -3.10 -5.68 -5.19
CA LYS A 50 -4.23 -5.79 -4.26
C LYS A 50 -5.06 -4.50 -4.22
N LEU A 51 -4.43 -3.35 -4.07
CA LEU A 51 -5.11 -2.05 -4.00
C LEU A 51 -5.64 -1.57 -5.36
N GLY A 52 -4.89 -1.81 -6.42
CA GLY A 52 -5.20 -1.28 -7.75
C GLY A 52 -6.14 -2.13 -8.59
N ASP A 53 -6.12 -3.45 -8.42
CA ASP A 53 -6.82 -4.38 -9.29
C ASP A 53 -7.80 -5.30 -8.54
N ILE A 54 -7.50 -5.74 -7.33
CA ILE A 54 -8.33 -6.69 -6.58
C ILE A 54 -9.40 -5.99 -5.74
N LEU A 55 -9.03 -5.07 -4.87
CA LEU A 55 -9.98 -4.37 -4.02
C LEU A 55 -11.04 -3.57 -4.79
N PRO A 56 -10.73 -2.95 -5.95
CA PRO A 56 -11.77 -2.35 -6.78
C PRO A 56 -12.88 -3.32 -7.17
N VAL A 57 -12.54 -4.56 -7.48
CA VAL A 57 -13.53 -5.62 -7.77
C VAL A 57 -14.31 -6.00 -6.53
N VAL A 58 -13.63 -6.20 -5.40
CA VAL A 58 -14.25 -6.57 -4.11
C VAL A 58 -15.24 -5.49 -3.63
N PHE A 59 -14.90 -4.22 -3.81
CA PHE A 59 -15.73 -3.08 -3.39
C PHE A 59 -16.69 -2.56 -4.46
N ASP A 60 -16.63 -3.10 -5.67
CA ASP A 60 -17.38 -2.60 -6.83
C ASP A 60 -17.12 -1.10 -7.08
N LEU A 61 -15.84 -0.74 -7.14
CA LEU A 61 -15.36 0.61 -7.36
C LEU A 61 -14.41 0.67 -8.56
N ALA A 62 -14.22 1.87 -9.11
CA ALA A 62 -13.12 2.14 -10.02
C ALA A 62 -11.76 1.92 -9.31
N SER A 63 -10.72 1.60 -10.09
CA SER A 63 -9.36 1.54 -9.55
C SER A 63 -8.93 2.91 -9.01
N PRO A 64 -8.22 2.97 -7.88
CA PRO A 64 -7.65 4.21 -7.38
C PRO A 64 -6.51 4.76 -8.25
N LYS A 65 -6.02 3.97 -9.21
CA LYS A 65 -4.97 4.40 -10.15
C LYS A 65 -5.36 5.70 -10.84
N GLY A 66 -4.44 6.64 -10.89
CA GLY A 66 -4.69 7.98 -11.43
C GLY A 66 -5.27 8.98 -10.43
N THR A 67 -5.54 8.59 -9.20
CA THR A 67 -5.97 9.50 -8.12
C THR A 67 -4.78 10.01 -7.31
N LYS A 68 -5.00 11.09 -6.54
CA LYS A 68 -4.00 11.61 -5.60
C LYS A 68 -3.62 10.57 -4.53
N ALA A 69 -4.60 9.81 -4.04
CA ALA A 69 -4.35 8.73 -3.07
C ALA A 69 -3.39 7.67 -3.64
N TRP A 70 -3.52 7.35 -4.91
CA TRP A 70 -2.61 6.42 -5.58
C TRP A 70 -1.20 6.97 -5.77
N GLU A 71 -1.08 8.25 -6.13
CA GLU A 71 0.23 8.92 -6.25
C GLU A 71 0.97 8.92 -4.90
N ASP A 72 0.28 9.28 -3.83
CA ASP A 72 0.82 9.29 -2.48
C ASP A 72 1.21 7.88 -2.00
N TYR A 73 0.38 6.88 -2.29
CA TYR A 73 0.70 5.48 -2.03
C TYR A 73 1.96 5.04 -2.80
N SER A 74 2.07 5.39 -4.07
CA SER A 74 3.23 5.01 -4.89
C SER A 74 4.53 5.63 -4.34
N ALA A 75 4.46 6.86 -3.84
CA ALA A 75 5.58 7.50 -3.16
C ALA A 75 5.93 6.78 -1.84
N LEU A 76 4.93 6.39 -1.05
CA LEU A 76 5.12 5.61 0.18
C LEU A 76 5.77 4.26 -0.10
N GLU A 77 5.30 3.53 -1.12
CA GLU A 77 5.87 2.25 -1.55
C GLU A 77 7.32 2.39 -1.98
N SER A 78 7.63 3.39 -2.78
CA SER A 78 8.99 3.68 -3.24
C SER A 78 9.92 4.01 -2.06
N LEU A 79 9.45 4.79 -1.10
CA LEU A 79 10.23 5.13 0.10
C LEU A 79 10.44 3.91 1.00
N ARG A 80 9.41 3.10 1.21
CA ARG A 80 9.51 1.83 1.96
C ARG A 80 10.51 0.89 1.31
N HIS A 81 10.45 0.75 -0.03
CA HIS A 81 11.40 -0.07 -0.77
C HIS A 81 12.84 0.41 -0.58
N SER A 82 13.06 1.71 -0.66
CA SER A 82 14.39 2.32 -0.43
C SER A 82 14.91 2.08 0.99
N ILE A 83 14.03 2.12 1.99
CA ILE A 83 14.41 1.85 3.39
C ILE A 83 14.85 0.40 3.57
N ILE A 84 14.11 -0.55 3.01
CA ILE A 84 14.38 -1.99 3.16
C ILE A 84 15.63 -2.40 2.37
N HIS A 85 15.82 -1.82 1.19
CA HIS A 85 16.92 -2.11 0.29
C HIS A 85 17.97 -0.98 0.27
N MET A 86 18.29 -0.47 1.45
CA MET A 86 19.30 0.59 1.61
C MET A 86 20.63 0.20 0.91
N LYS A 87 21.02 1.01 -0.06
CA LYS A 87 22.27 0.81 -0.80
C LYS A 87 23.46 1.24 0.06
N GLN A 88 24.65 0.76 -0.29
CA GLN A 88 25.89 1.10 0.40
C GLN A 88 26.09 2.64 0.46
N VAL A 89 25.78 3.34 -0.61
CA VAL A 89 25.87 4.81 -0.68
C VAL A 89 25.00 5.51 0.39
N ASP A 90 23.86 4.92 0.74
CA ASP A 90 22.97 5.46 1.78
C ASP A 90 23.49 5.18 3.19
N ARG A 91 24.36 4.21 3.36
CA ARG A 91 24.98 3.83 4.65
C ARG A 91 26.27 4.60 4.93
N GLU A 92 27.06 4.87 3.90
CA GLU A 92 28.38 5.50 4.02
C GLU A 92 28.31 7.03 4.03
N HIS A 93 27.31 7.62 3.39
CA HIS A 93 27.15 9.05 3.28
C HIS A 93 25.90 9.51 4.04
N VAL A 94 26.09 10.00 5.23
CA VAL A 94 25.15 10.92 5.90
C VAL A 94 25.09 12.27 5.14
N SER A 95 25.54 12.30 3.88
CA SER A 95 25.60 13.52 3.11
C SER A 95 24.31 13.74 2.33
N TYR A 96 23.84 14.93 2.45
CA TYR A 96 22.71 15.62 1.88
C TYR A 96 22.57 15.59 0.35
N SER A 97 22.74 14.44 -0.31
CA SER A 97 22.28 14.36 -1.68
C SER A 97 20.75 14.23 -1.68
N SER A 98 20.07 15.02 -2.50
CA SER A 98 18.61 15.01 -2.67
C SER A 98 18.03 13.64 -3.08
N GLN A 99 18.88 12.66 -3.32
CA GLN A 99 18.52 11.29 -3.73
C GLN A 99 18.76 10.27 -2.62
N SER A 100 19.34 10.64 -1.48
CA SER A 100 19.57 9.71 -0.37
C SER A 100 18.24 9.37 0.32
N VAL A 101 18.15 8.15 0.87
CA VAL A 101 17.01 7.73 1.69
C VAL A 101 16.84 8.68 2.89
N TRP A 102 17.95 9.16 3.44
CA TRP A 102 17.93 10.08 4.58
C TRP A 102 17.33 11.45 4.24
N SER A 103 17.68 12.04 3.09
CA SER A 103 17.07 13.29 2.63
C SER A 103 15.55 13.11 2.46
N ARG A 104 15.13 12.05 1.81
CA ARG A 104 13.71 11.77 1.60
C ARG A 104 12.94 11.58 2.91
N LEU A 105 13.56 10.96 3.92
CA LEU A 105 12.95 10.78 5.25
C LEU A 105 12.87 12.09 6.04
N ILE A 106 13.79 13.02 5.82
CA ILE A 106 13.77 14.35 6.46
C ILE A 106 12.68 15.21 5.82
N ASP A 107 12.57 15.14 4.49
CA ASP A 107 11.63 15.94 3.71
C ASP A 107 10.18 15.39 3.81
N ASP A 108 10.01 14.11 4.19
CA ASP A 108 8.71 13.48 4.38
C ASP A 108 8.38 13.35 5.88
N PRO A 109 7.68 14.33 6.46
CA PRO A 109 7.36 14.31 7.87
C PRO A 109 6.45 13.12 8.24
N VAL A 110 6.70 12.54 9.40
CA VAL A 110 6.01 11.37 9.97
C VAL A 110 4.48 11.36 9.84
N PRO A 111 3.75 12.47 9.98
CA PRO A 111 2.29 12.50 9.78
C PRO A 111 1.85 12.19 8.35
N TYR A 112 2.72 12.39 7.38
CA TYR A 112 2.39 12.22 5.97
C TYR A 112 2.17 10.76 5.59
N SER A 113 3.03 9.85 6.03
CA SER A 113 2.91 8.42 5.72
C SER A 113 1.62 7.81 6.28
N VAL A 114 1.24 8.20 7.49
CA VAL A 114 -0.01 7.75 8.13
C VAL A 114 -1.23 8.33 7.40
N ALA A 115 -1.19 9.60 7.03
CA ALA A 115 -2.24 10.25 6.25
C ALA A 115 -2.42 9.60 4.87
N THR A 116 -1.33 9.20 4.24
CA THR A 116 -1.35 8.45 2.97
C THR A 116 -2.07 7.11 3.12
N ALA A 117 -1.75 6.35 4.14
CA ALA A 117 -2.43 5.08 4.42
C ALA A 117 -3.92 5.30 4.67
N LYS A 118 -4.27 6.29 5.48
CA LYS A 118 -5.67 6.63 5.74
C LYS A 118 -6.41 7.05 4.48
N SER A 119 -5.83 7.89 3.64
CA SER A 119 -6.47 8.34 2.39
C SER A 119 -6.78 7.17 1.46
N MET A 120 -5.91 6.18 1.38
CA MET A 120 -6.15 4.98 0.59
C MET A 120 -7.27 4.12 1.18
N ILE A 121 -7.32 3.96 2.50
CA ILE A 121 -8.40 3.23 3.18
C ILE A 121 -9.73 3.98 3.00
N ASP A 122 -9.74 5.30 3.14
CA ASP A 122 -10.91 6.16 2.93
C ASP A 122 -11.47 5.98 1.51
N TYR A 123 -10.60 5.88 0.51
CA TYR A 123 -11.02 5.66 -0.87
C TYR A 123 -11.98 4.47 -1.00
N PHE A 124 -11.68 3.37 -0.31
CA PHE A 124 -12.52 2.17 -0.33
C PHE A 124 -13.72 2.26 0.61
N TYR A 125 -13.51 2.78 1.82
CA TYR A 125 -14.57 2.79 2.84
C TYR A 125 -15.61 3.89 2.67
N ASP A 126 -15.31 4.97 1.96
CA ASP A 126 -16.29 6.04 1.71
C ASP A 126 -17.51 5.56 0.92
N SER A 127 -17.36 4.48 0.15
CA SER A 127 -18.47 3.84 -0.57
C SER A 127 -19.33 2.89 0.29
N ARG A 128 -18.85 2.52 1.49
CA ARG A 128 -19.56 1.58 2.37
C ARG A 128 -20.40 2.31 3.42
N SER A 129 -21.64 1.84 3.59
CA SER A 129 -22.53 2.30 4.67
C SER A 129 -22.14 1.74 6.04
N LEU A 130 -21.55 0.54 6.08
CA LEU A 130 -21.04 -0.09 7.30
C LEU A 130 -19.53 -0.12 7.25
N LYS A 131 -18.90 0.52 8.24
CA LYS A 131 -17.46 0.56 8.42
C LYS A 131 -17.07 -0.24 9.66
N PRO A 132 -15.86 -0.81 9.70
CA PRO A 132 -15.37 -1.47 10.91
C PRO A 132 -15.32 -0.49 12.09
N HIS A 133 -15.55 -1.01 13.30
CA HIS A 133 -15.55 -0.19 14.51
C HIS A 133 -14.24 0.60 14.70
N TRP A 134 -13.10 -0.01 14.40
CA TRP A 134 -11.78 0.64 14.52
C TRP A 134 -11.61 1.84 13.58
N TYR A 135 -12.36 1.90 12.50
CA TYR A 135 -12.27 3.01 11.54
C TYR A 135 -12.82 4.32 12.13
N GLU A 136 -13.86 4.23 12.96
CA GLU A 136 -14.44 5.40 13.62
C GLU A 136 -13.51 5.98 14.69
N ASP A 137 -12.66 5.15 15.27
CA ASP A 137 -11.69 5.54 16.29
C ASP A 137 -10.35 6.06 15.69
N PHE A 138 -10.25 6.17 14.38
CA PHE A 138 -9.05 6.64 13.72
C PHE A 138 -8.80 8.12 14.08
N PRO A 139 -7.59 8.48 14.56
CA PRO A 139 -7.34 9.81 15.16
C PRO A 139 -7.25 10.97 14.15
N PHE A 140 -7.49 10.72 12.88
CA PHE A 140 -7.40 11.74 11.81
C PHE A 140 -8.66 11.82 10.95
#